data_31852198e50c93c52552c5cc17cd3e14
#
_entry.id   31852198e50c93c52552c5cc17cd3e14
#
_cell.length_a   1.000
_cell.length_b   1.000
_cell.length_c   1.000
_cell.angle_alpha   90.00
_cell.angle_beta   90.00
_cell.angle_gamma   90.00
#
_symmetry.space_group_name_H-M   'P 1'
#
loop_
_entity.id
_entity.type
_entity.pdbx_description
1 polymer ?
#
loop_
_entity_poly.entity_id
_entity_poly.type
_entity_poly.pdbx_seq_one_letter_code
_entity_poly.pdbx_strand_id
1 'polypeptide(L)'
;MAARMPRIVPQMVRLGGMRQRVDIKRPNTSIDSRGQVTGADVSLSIAWPCEIRTLSGVELINARQTYPTASHVVRGWWRRGTEITVRYYLQWGDRRLNIGHITDLGQDRGLVELLCAEAVDGS
;
A
#
# COMPACT_ATOMS: atom_id res chain seq x y z
N MET A 1 -7.38 1.19 35.61
CA MET A 1 -7.22 1.33 34.96
C MET A 1 -6.76 1.08 34.25
N ALA A 2 -6.56 1.22 33.91
CA ALA A 2 -6.08 1.24 33.10
C ALA A 2 -6.00 0.74 32.31
N ALA A 3 -6.29 0.29 32.38
CA ALA A 3 -6.10 -0.21 31.60
C ALA A 3 -6.22 -0.09 30.51
N ARG A 4 -6.37 0.30 30.22
CA ARG A 4 -6.48 0.53 29.19
C ARG A 4 -5.79 0.25 28.37
N MET A 5 -5.51 -0.12 28.07
CA MET A 5 -4.87 -0.26 27.28
C MET A 5 -4.93 -0.30 26.23
N PRO A 6 -5.05 -0.05 26.05
CA PRO A 6 -5.16 -0.03 24.81
C PRO A 6 -4.21 0.05 23.98
N ARG A 7 -3.41 -0.17 24.27
CA ARG A 7 -2.55 -0.17 23.47
C ARG A 7 -2.67 -0.75 22.27
N ILE A 8 -3.39 -1.58 22.15
CA ILE A 8 -3.85 -2.08 20.88
C ILE A 8 -4.48 -1.00 20.07
N VAL A 9 -5.08 -0.06 20.72
CA VAL A 9 -5.74 1.05 20.05
C VAL A 9 -4.84 1.78 19.08
N PRO A 10 -3.58 2.05 19.38
CA PRO A 10 -2.73 2.74 18.40
C PRO A 10 -2.55 1.99 17.10
N GLN A 11 -2.77 0.70 17.12
CA GLN A 11 -2.64 -0.08 15.92
C GLN A 11 -3.91 -0.10 15.10
N MET A 12 -5.00 0.38 15.66
CA MET A 12 -6.24 0.44 14.94
C MET A 12 -6.26 1.62 14.01
N VAL A 13 -6.73 1.40 12.81
CA VAL A 13 -6.85 2.46 11.83
C VAL A 13 -8.17 3.16 12.05
N ARG A 14 -8.11 4.45 12.30
CA ARG A 14 -9.31 5.27 12.46
C ARG A 14 -9.74 5.82 11.13
N LEU A 15 -11.04 6.05 10.98
CA LEU A 15 -11.51 6.69 9.77
C LEU A 15 -10.82 8.03 9.53
N GLY A 16 -10.58 8.79 10.59
CA GLY A 16 -9.88 10.06 10.47
C GLY A 16 -8.42 9.93 10.09
N GLY A 17 -7.83 8.75 10.27
CA GLY A 17 -6.46 8.50 9.85
C GLY A 17 -6.32 8.19 8.39
N MET A 18 -7.43 7.89 7.72
CA MET A 18 -7.42 7.57 6.30
C MET A 18 -7.62 8.82 5.47
N ARG A 19 -6.68 9.74 5.58
CA ARG A 19 -6.80 11.07 4.96
C ARG A 19 -6.19 11.13 3.59
N GLN A 20 -5.38 10.15 3.22
CA GLN A 20 -4.73 10.15 1.93
C GLN A 20 -5.58 9.40 0.92
N ARG A 21 -5.41 9.77 -0.33
CA ARG A 21 -6.07 9.11 -1.44
C ARG A 21 -5.01 8.70 -2.44
N VAL A 22 -5.04 7.44 -2.82
CA VAL A 22 -4.10 6.91 -3.82
C VAL A 22 -4.87 6.12 -4.84
N ASP A 23 -4.30 6.01 -6.03
CA ASP A 23 -4.83 5.10 -7.04
C ASP A 23 -4.03 3.80 -6.94
N ILE A 24 -4.73 2.68 -6.95
CA ILE A 24 -4.08 1.37 -6.97
C ILE A 24 -4.04 0.92 -8.41
N LYS A 25 -2.83 0.74 -8.95
CA LYS A 25 -2.62 0.45 -10.35
C LYS A 25 -1.66 -0.71 -10.52
N ARG A 26 -1.67 -1.31 -11.69
CA ARG A 26 -0.64 -2.26 -12.10
C ARG A 26 -0.19 -1.91 -13.50
N PRO A 27 1.08 -2.22 -13.84
CA PRO A 27 1.57 -1.96 -15.18
C PRO A 27 0.75 -2.72 -16.21
N ASN A 28 0.54 -2.07 -17.35
CA ASN A 28 -0.10 -2.72 -18.48
C ASN A 28 0.93 -3.61 -19.16
N THR A 29 0.63 -4.91 -19.25
CA THR A 29 1.53 -5.88 -19.86
C THR A 29 1.07 -6.29 -21.25
N SER A 30 0.02 -5.67 -21.78
CA SER A 30 -0.43 -5.96 -23.14
C SER A 30 0.61 -5.47 -24.14
N ILE A 31 0.94 -6.28 -25.11
CA ILE A 31 1.98 -5.98 -26.09
C ILE A 31 1.35 -6.02 -27.48
N ASP A 32 1.66 -5.02 -28.29
CA ASP A 32 1.17 -4.99 -29.68
C ASP A 32 2.02 -5.89 -30.59
N SER A 33 1.70 -5.91 -31.86
CA SER A 33 2.40 -6.76 -32.82
C SER A 33 3.86 -6.36 -33.00
N ARG A 34 4.24 -5.18 -32.53
CA ARG A 34 5.62 -4.69 -32.63
C ARG A 34 6.41 -4.97 -31.34
N GLY A 35 5.79 -5.63 -30.36
CA GLY A 35 6.45 -5.90 -29.09
C GLY A 35 6.45 -4.76 -28.11
N GLN A 36 5.62 -3.72 -28.34
CA GLN A 36 5.54 -2.57 -27.46
C GLN A 36 4.34 -2.67 -26.55
N VAL A 37 4.51 -2.19 -25.31
CA VAL A 37 3.41 -2.13 -24.35
C VAL A 37 2.41 -1.09 -24.83
N THR A 38 1.14 -1.49 -24.88
CA THR A 38 0.07 -0.62 -25.35
C THR A 38 -0.83 -0.21 -24.20
N GLY A 39 -1.28 1.04 -24.25
CA GLY A 39 -2.24 1.54 -23.30
C GLY A 39 -1.64 1.94 -21.98
N ALA A 40 -2.46 2.57 -21.16
CA ALA A 40 -2.05 3.03 -19.84
C ALA A 40 -2.10 1.88 -18.84
N ASP A 41 -1.47 2.08 -17.68
CA ASP A 41 -1.54 1.13 -16.60
C ASP A 41 -2.98 0.94 -16.17
N VAL A 42 -3.28 -0.26 -15.68
CA VAL A 42 -4.64 -0.64 -15.31
C VAL A 42 -4.90 -0.19 -13.88
N SER A 43 -6.00 0.54 -13.67
CA SER A 43 -6.40 1.00 -12.35
C SER A 43 -7.30 -0.05 -11.70
N LEU A 44 -6.91 -0.52 -10.52
CA LEU A 44 -7.73 -1.40 -9.71
C LEU A 44 -8.71 -0.58 -8.88
N SER A 45 -8.26 0.55 -8.37
CA SER A 45 -9.09 1.43 -7.57
C SER A 45 -8.59 2.86 -7.74
N ILE A 46 -9.52 3.82 -7.77
CA ILE A 46 -9.20 5.23 -7.90
C ILE A 46 -9.58 5.93 -6.61
N ALA A 47 -8.68 6.79 -6.13
CA ALA A 47 -8.90 7.58 -4.91
C ALA A 47 -9.22 6.68 -3.71
N TRP A 48 -8.45 5.61 -3.56
CA TRP A 48 -8.63 4.68 -2.43
C TRP A 48 -8.19 5.35 -1.14
N PRO A 49 -9.06 5.43 -0.14
CA PRO A 49 -8.70 6.07 1.12
C PRO A 49 -7.72 5.21 1.92
N CYS A 50 -6.68 5.83 2.44
CA CYS A 50 -5.68 5.08 3.18
C CYS A 50 -4.92 5.99 4.13
N GLU A 51 -4.18 5.37 5.02
CA GLU A 51 -3.23 6.02 5.90
C GLU A 51 -1.83 5.69 5.40
N ILE A 52 -1.01 6.72 5.20
CA ILE A 52 0.36 6.54 4.74
C ILE A 52 1.30 7.07 5.81
N ARG A 53 2.28 6.25 6.18
CA ARG A 53 3.24 6.62 7.21
C ARG A 53 4.65 6.27 6.74
N THR A 54 5.56 7.21 6.95
CA THR A 54 6.97 6.99 6.65
C THR A 54 7.59 6.13 7.76
N LEU A 55 8.33 5.13 7.37
CA LEU A 55 9.02 4.26 8.33
C LEU A 55 10.26 4.95 8.88
N SER A 56 10.55 4.73 10.15
CA SER A 56 11.74 5.28 10.77
C SER A 56 12.16 4.41 11.96
N GLY A 57 13.40 4.58 12.41
CA GLY A 57 13.92 3.94 13.61
C GLY A 57 13.85 2.42 13.55
N VAL A 58 13.49 1.82 14.68
CA VAL A 58 13.41 0.38 14.80
C VAL A 58 12.38 -0.21 13.84
N GLU A 59 11.30 0.51 13.62
CA GLU A 59 10.26 0.07 12.71
C GLU A 59 10.81 -0.10 11.30
N LEU A 60 11.65 0.84 10.86
CA LEU A 60 12.28 0.76 9.54
C LEU A 60 13.21 -0.45 9.46
N ILE A 61 13.98 -0.69 10.50
CA ILE A 61 14.90 -1.83 10.54
C ILE A 61 14.12 -3.14 10.43
N ASN A 62 13.05 -3.26 11.21
CA ASN A 62 12.23 -4.46 11.19
C ASN A 62 11.55 -4.66 9.84
N ALA A 63 11.03 -3.60 9.26
CA ALA A 63 10.36 -3.68 7.97
C ALA A 63 11.30 -4.14 6.87
N ARG A 64 12.55 -3.68 6.91
CA ARG A 64 13.52 -4.02 5.88
C ARG A 64 14.03 -5.44 5.97
N GLN A 65 13.73 -6.15 7.04
CA GLN A 65 13.98 -7.58 7.10
C GLN A 65 13.04 -8.34 6.19
N THR A 66 11.84 -7.82 5.97
CA THR A 66 10.86 -8.43 5.07
C THR A 66 10.98 -7.88 3.65
N TYR A 67 11.19 -6.58 3.53
CA TYR A 67 11.28 -5.88 2.25
C TYR A 67 12.43 -4.89 2.32
N PRO A 68 13.58 -5.23 1.75
CA PRO A 68 14.83 -4.45 2.00
C PRO A 68 14.79 -2.99 1.61
N THR A 69 13.94 -2.61 0.67
CA THR A 69 13.84 -1.22 0.23
C THR A 69 12.63 -0.49 0.81
N ALA A 70 12.01 -1.06 1.83
CA ALA A 70 10.81 -0.46 2.42
C ALA A 70 11.08 0.96 2.90
N SER A 71 10.14 1.86 2.61
CA SER A 71 10.21 3.25 3.04
C SER A 71 8.92 3.72 3.69
N HIS A 72 7.80 3.11 3.35
CA HIS A 72 6.48 3.54 3.81
C HIS A 72 5.64 2.35 4.17
N VAL A 73 4.67 2.57 5.06
CA VAL A 73 3.63 1.60 5.33
C VAL A 73 2.29 2.28 5.05
N VAL A 74 1.41 1.55 4.37
CA VAL A 74 0.11 2.06 3.96
C VAL A 74 -0.95 1.12 4.51
N ARG A 75 -1.97 1.68 5.14
CA ARG A 75 -3.08 0.90 5.69
C ARG A 75 -4.39 1.40 5.14
N GLY A 76 -5.28 0.47 4.83
CA GLY A 76 -6.59 0.83 4.34
C GLY A 76 -7.53 -0.36 4.34
N TRP A 77 -8.79 -0.08 4.07
CA TRP A 77 -9.82 -1.12 4.03
C TRP A 77 -9.91 -1.65 2.60
N TRP A 78 -9.93 -2.97 2.47
CA TRP A 78 -10.03 -3.60 1.16
C TRP A 78 -10.88 -4.84 1.22
N ARG A 79 -12.06 -4.78 0.59
CA ARG A 79 -13.01 -5.89 0.58
C ARG A 79 -13.51 -6.22 -0.82
N ARG A 80 -12.72 -5.88 -1.82
CA ARG A 80 -13.12 -6.14 -3.19
C ARG A 80 -12.80 -7.57 -3.58
N GLY A 81 -13.45 -8.04 -4.64
CA GLY A 81 -13.23 -9.41 -5.10
C GLY A 81 -11.83 -9.63 -5.62
N THR A 82 -11.22 -8.62 -6.22
CA THR A 82 -9.86 -8.73 -6.72
C THR A 82 -8.88 -8.48 -5.59
N GLU A 83 -7.94 -9.38 -5.44
CA GLU A 83 -6.94 -9.29 -4.39
C GLU A 83 -5.83 -8.34 -4.78
N ILE A 84 -5.40 -7.48 -3.84
CA ILE A 84 -4.22 -6.64 -4.04
C ILE A 84 -2.99 -7.54 -3.92
N THR A 85 -2.09 -7.43 -4.88
CA THR A 85 -0.86 -8.22 -4.87
C THR A 85 0.34 -7.29 -5.02
N VAL A 86 1.54 -7.86 -4.93
CA VAL A 86 2.77 -7.09 -5.09
C VAL A 86 2.97 -6.63 -6.54
N ARG A 87 2.14 -7.08 -7.45
CA ARG A 87 2.19 -6.62 -8.84
C ARG A 87 1.60 -5.22 -8.99
N TYR A 88 0.87 -4.74 -7.99
CA TYR A 88 0.27 -3.42 -8.01
C TYR A 88 1.19 -2.40 -7.38
N TYR A 89 0.93 -1.14 -7.65
CA TYR A 89 1.61 -0.03 -6.99
C TYR A 89 0.57 1.03 -6.64
N LEU A 90 0.95 1.96 -5.77
CA LEU A 90 0.09 3.04 -5.35
C LEU A 90 0.58 4.34 -5.98
N GLN A 91 -0.30 5.03 -6.68
CA GLN A 91 0.02 6.35 -7.21
C GLN A 91 -0.51 7.39 -6.24
N TRP A 92 0.40 8.06 -5.57
CA TRP A 92 0.10 9.04 -4.53
C TRP A 92 0.51 10.41 -5.07
N GLY A 93 -0.47 11.10 -5.72
CA GLY A 93 -0.15 12.31 -6.44
C GLY A 93 0.83 12.02 -7.55
N ASP A 94 1.99 12.65 -7.53
CA ASP A 94 3.06 12.39 -8.49
C ASP A 94 4.09 11.38 -7.96
N ARG A 95 3.80 10.73 -6.83
CA ARG A 95 4.71 9.78 -6.21
C ARG A 95 4.19 8.36 -6.41
N ARG A 96 5.12 7.44 -6.58
CA ARG A 96 4.77 6.04 -6.79
C ARG A 96 5.34 5.21 -5.64
N LEU A 97 4.46 4.42 -5.03
CA LEU A 97 4.85 3.50 -3.96
C LEU A 97 4.67 2.08 -4.47
N ASN A 98 5.78 1.36 -4.62
CA ASN A 98 5.73 -0.02 -5.06
C ASN A 98 5.44 -0.92 -3.86
N ILE A 99 4.51 -1.85 -4.03
CA ILE A 99 4.11 -2.75 -2.95
C ILE A 99 5.08 -3.92 -2.90
N GLY A 100 5.68 -4.14 -1.73
CA GLY A 100 6.62 -5.24 -1.54
C GLY A 100 6.12 -6.35 -0.65
N HIS A 101 5.18 -6.06 0.23
CA HIS A 101 4.63 -7.06 1.14
C HIS A 101 3.24 -6.63 1.57
N ILE A 102 2.35 -7.60 1.73
CA ILE A 102 0.96 -7.35 2.08
C ILE A 102 0.61 -8.19 3.29
N THR A 103 0.05 -7.55 4.30
CA THR A 103 -0.42 -8.22 5.49
C THR A 103 -1.91 -7.92 5.69
N ASP A 104 -2.69 -8.95 5.91
CA ASP A 104 -4.10 -8.79 6.24
C ASP A 104 -4.22 -8.68 7.77
N LEU A 105 -4.45 -7.48 8.25
CA LEU A 105 -4.52 -7.23 9.69
C LEU A 105 -5.89 -7.54 10.26
N GLY A 106 -6.91 -7.44 9.46
CA GLY A 106 -8.28 -7.54 9.92
C GLY A 106 -8.96 -8.86 9.65
N GLN A 107 -8.25 -9.78 9.04
CA GLN A 107 -8.85 -11.04 8.63
C GLN A 107 -10.15 -10.77 7.86
N ASP A 108 -11.28 -11.12 8.43
CA ASP A 108 -12.55 -10.92 7.75
C ASP A 108 -12.97 -9.47 7.61
N ARG A 109 -12.29 -8.56 8.28
CA ARG A 109 -12.67 -7.15 8.25
C ARG A 109 -12.10 -6.39 7.07
N GLY A 110 -11.17 -6.99 6.35
CA GLY A 110 -10.64 -6.36 5.15
C GLY A 110 -9.65 -5.25 5.38
N LEU A 111 -9.05 -5.15 6.55
CA LEU A 111 -8.00 -4.17 6.80
C LEU A 111 -6.68 -4.74 6.32
N VAL A 112 -6.01 -4.03 5.42
CA VAL A 112 -4.75 -4.48 4.86
C VAL A 112 -3.65 -3.50 5.18
N GLU A 113 -2.45 -4.04 5.33
CA GLU A 113 -1.25 -3.24 5.50
C GLU A 113 -0.29 -3.56 4.36
N LEU A 114 0.16 -2.53 3.68
CA LEU A 114 1.04 -2.65 2.54
C LEU A 114 2.39 -2.07 2.91
N LEU A 115 3.43 -2.87 2.77
CA LEU A 115 4.79 -2.41 2.99
C LEU A 115 5.33 -1.98 1.64
N CYS A 116 5.69 -0.71 1.50
CA CYS A 116 5.96 -0.11 0.21
C CYS A 116 7.33 0.53 0.16
N ALA A 117 7.86 0.65 -1.05
CA ALA A 117 9.08 1.39 -1.32
C ALA A 117 8.75 2.48 -2.32
N GLU A 118 9.14 3.70 -2.01
CA GLU A 118 8.91 4.81 -2.93
C GLU A 118 9.86 4.69 -4.11
N ALA A 119 9.29 4.74 -5.32
CA ALA A 119 10.08 4.69 -6.54
C ALA A 119 10.80 6.02 -6.74
N VAL A 120 12.02 5.94 -7.24
CA VAL A 120 12.84 7.09 -7.53
C VAL A 120 12.90 7.25 -9.03
N ASP A 121 12.79 8.52 -9.49
CA ASP A 121 12.89 8.85 -10.91
C ASP A 121 11.88 8.12 -11.77
N GLY A 122 10.68 7.92 -11.23
CA GLY A 122 9.60 7.34 -11.98
C GLY A 122 9.73 5.87 -12.27
N SER A 123 10.62 5.20 -11.57
CA SER A 123 10.79 3.77 -11.79
C SER A 123 9.68 2.94 -11.20
#